data_edb0b79ab60aebebfb3bc9eeaa49ce50
#
_entry.id   edb0b79ab60aebebfb3bc9eeaa49ce50
#
_cell.length_a   1.000
_cell.length_b   1.000
_cell.length_c   1.000
_cell.angle_alpha   90.00
_cell.angle_beta   90.00
_cell.angle_gamma   90.00
#
_symmetry.space_group_name_H-M   'P 1'
#
loop_
_entity.id
_entity.type
_entity.pdbx_description
1 polymer ?
#
loop_
_entity_poly.entity_id
_entity_poly.type
_entity_poly.pdbx_seq_one_letter_code
_entity_poly.pdbx_strand_id
1 'polypeptide(L)'
;MQEKYSHLDVEKAAHAHWTARDAYRVTEDTGRKKFYACSMLPYPSGKLHMGHVRNYTINDMLTRQLRMAGYNVLMPMGWDAFGLPAENAALKNGVPPAKWTYENIAYMKGQMQAMGLAIDWSREVATCSPEYYKWNQWLF
;
A
#
# COMPACT_ATOMS: atom_id res chain seq x y z
N MET A 1 22.08 27.43 4.92
CA MET A 1 21.92 26.61 3.70
C MET A 1 22.90 25.47 3.79
N GLN A 2 22.49 24.22 3.53
CA GLN A 2 23.45 23.10 3.44
C GLN A 2 24.26 23.30 2.15
N GLU A 3 25.59 23.22 2.26
CA GLU A 3 26.49 23.37 1.12
C GLU A 3 26.38 22.24 0.09
N LYS A 4 25.82 21.08 0.50
CA LYS A 4 25.69 19.90 -0.36
C LYS A 4 24.30 19.30 -0.24
N TYR A 5 23.66 19.03 -1.39
CA TYR A 5 22.37 18.34 -1.46
C TYR A 5 22.49 16.89 -0.94
N SER A 6 21.66 16.54 0.04
CA SER A 6 21.52 15.18 0.56
C SER A 6 20.10 14.69 0.27
N HIS A 7 19.96 13.78 -0.70
CA HIS A 7 18.64 13.22 -1.05
C HIS A 7 18.04 12.44 0.13
N LEU A 8 18.85 11.71 0.89
CA LEU A 8 18.36 10.94 2.04
C LEU A 8 17.75 11.82 3.13
N ASP A 9 18.36 12.98 3.41
CA ASP A 9 17.83 13.91 4.42
C ASP A 9 16.53 14.55 3.94
N VAL A 10 16.45 14.90 2.65
CA VAL A 10 15.24 15.47 2.04
C VAL A 10 14.09 14.46 2.04
N GLU A 11 14.34 13.22 1.63
CA GLU A 11 13.35 12.15 1.64
C GLU A 11 12.85 11.86 3.06
N LYS A 12 13.76 11.73 4.03
CA LYS A 12 13.41 11.52 5.43
C LYS A 12 12.52 12.65 5.99
N ALA A 13 12.87 13.89 5.68
CA ALA A 13 12.09 15.06 6.11
C ALA A 13 10.71 15.09 5.43
N ALA A 14 10.61 14.75 4.14
CA ALA A 14 9.36 14.68 3.41
C ALA A 14 8.45 13.59 3.97
N HIS A 15 8.96 12.38 4.21
CA HIS A 15 8.19 11.28 4.80
C HIS A 15 7.68 11.65 6.20
N ALA A 16 8.52 12.24 7.05
CA ALA A 16 8.11 12.70 8.37
C ALA A 16 6.98 13.75 8.28
N HIS A 17 7.09 14.69 7.35
CA HIS A 17 6.08 15.72 7.13
C HIS A 17 4.74 15.14 6.65
N TRP A 18 4.75 14.20 5.70
CA TRP A 18 3.54 13.56 5.20
C TRP A 18 2.86 12.70 6.27
N THR A 19 3.65 11.97 7.05
CA THR A 19 3.14 11.14 8.15
C THR A 19 2.50 11.98 9.24
N ALA A 20 3.16 13.07 9.66
CA ALA A 20 2.66 13.95 10.72
C ALA A 20 1.34 14.66 10.37
N ARG A 21 1.05 14.80 9.07
CA ARG A 21 -0.16 15.47 8.57
C ARG A 21 -1.22 14.51 8.04
N ASP A 22 -1.00 13.20 8.09
CA ASP A 22 -1.87 12.23 7.41
C ASP A 22 -2.17 12.64 5.96
N ALA A 23 -1.12 13.07 5.23
CA ALA A 23 -1.24 13.83 3.97
C ALA A 23 -2.04 13.10 2.88
N TYR A 24 -2.13 11.78 2.96
CA TYR A 24 -2.80 10.94 1.96
C TYR A 24 -4.10 10.33 2.43
N ARG A 25 -4.47 10.56 3.67
CA ARG A 25 -5.75 10.10 4.20
C ARG A 25 -6.90 10.83 3.54
N VAL A 26 -7.86 10.06 3.02
CA VAL A 26 -9.05 10.61 2.39
C VAL A 26 -10.19 10.71 3.39
N THR A 27 -10.99 11.74 3.25
CA THR A 27 -12.27 11.91 3.95
C THR A 27 -13.40 12.00 2.95
N GLU A 28 -14.62 11.67 3.39
CA GLU A 28 -15.83 11.72 2.57
C GLU A 28 -16.26 13.17 2.34
N ASP A 29 -15.56 13.86 1.43
CA ASP A 29 -15.87 15.23 1.02
C ASP A 29 -16.71 15.21 -0.27
N THR A 30 -17.96 15.65 -0.18
CA THR A 30 -18.91 15.71 -1.30
C THR A 30 -18.71 16.94 -2.19
N GLY A 31 -17.98 17.95 -1.73
CA GLY A 31 -17.72 19.19 -2.45
C GLY A 31 -16.64 19.10 -3.53
N ARG A 32 -15.86 18.02 -3.52
CA ARG A 32 -14.76 17.82 -4.48
C ARG A 32 -15.01 16.67 -5.43
N LYS A 33 -14.49 16.77 -6.64
CA LYS A 33 -14.49 15.65 -7.59
C LYS A 33 -13.72 14.48 -7.00
N LYS A 34 -14.30 13.30 -7.04
CA LYS A 34 -13.72 12.07 -6.50
C LYS A 34 -12.91 11.35 -7.57
N PHE A 35 -11.85 10.71 -7.14
CA PHE A 35 -11.09 9.77 -7.96
C PHE A 35 -10.67 8.57 -7.12
N TYR A 36 -10.96 7.37 -7.62
CA TYR A 36 -10.57 6.11 -7.00
C TYR A 36 -9.42 5.50 -7.79
N ALA A 37 -8.24 5.48 -7.20
CA ALA A 37 -7.01 4.99 -7.79
C ALA A 37 -6.69 3.60 -7.25
N CYS A 38 -7.24 2.57 -7.86
CA CYS A 38 -7.01 1.19 -7.46
C CYS A 38 -5.84 0.58 -8.25
N SER A 39 -4.82 0.13 -7.54
CA SER A 39 -3.78 -0.76 -8.07
C SER A 39 -4.12 -2.20 -7.75
N MET A 40 -3.61 -3.13 -8.57
CA MET A 40 -3.72 -4.56 -8.26
C MET A 40 -3.04 -4.87 -6.94
N LEU A 41 -3.75 -5.57 -6.05
CA LEU A 41 -3.20 -5.98 -4.75
C LEU A 41 -2.12 -7.03 -4.95
N PRO A 42 -0.91 -6.86 -4.38
CA PRO A 42 0.15 -7.84 -4.52
C PRO A 42 -0.09 -9.07 -3.65
N TYR A 43 0.45 -10.21 -4.10
CA TYR A 43 0.61 -11.38 -3.22
C TYR A 43 1.73 -11.12 -2.22
N PRO A 44 1.52 -11.35 -0.91
CA PRO A 44 2.57 -11.21 0.09
C PRO A 44 3.47 -12.45 0.13
N SER A 45 4.20 -12.68 -0.95
CA SER A 45 5.03 -13.88 -1.16
C SER A 45 6.53 -13.62 -1.05
N GLY A 46 6.94 -12.48 -0.48
CA GLY A 46 8.35 -12.14 -0.27
C GLY A 46 8.65 -10.66 -0.44
N LYS A 47 9.31 -10.29 -1.54
CA LYS A 47 9.77 -8.90 -1.79
C LYS A 47 9.01 -8.29 -2.95
N LEU A 48 8.90 -6.96 -2.97
CA LEU A 48 8.50 -6.24 -4.17
C LEU A 48 9.53 -6.49 -5.28
N HIS A 49 9.05 -6.61 -6.51
CA HIS A 49 9.89 -6.67 -7.71
C HIS A 49 9.60 -5.47 -8.62
N MET A 50 10.40 -5.29 -9.66
CA MET A 50 10.28 -4.12 -10.54
C MET A 50 8.91 -3.94 -11.19
N GLY A 51 8.15 -5.03 -11.40
CA GLY A 51 6.77 -4.95 -11.86
C GLY A 51 5.85 -4.21 -10.88
N HIS A 52 5.99 -4.48 -9.58
CA HIS A 52 5.29 -3.75 -8.53
C HIS A 52 5.70 -2.28 -8.49
N VAL A 53 7.02 -2.02 -8.51
CA VAL A 53 7.56 -0.64 -8.52
C VAL A 53 6.97 0.16 -9.68
N ARG A 54 7.01 -0.40 -10.90
CA ARG A 54 6.44 0.24 -12.09
C ARG A 54 4.96 0.57 -11.93
N ASN A 55 4.14 -0.42 -11.58
CA ASN A 55 2.69 -0.25 -11.48
C ASN A 55 2.31 0.79 -10.42
N TYR A 56 2.90 0.68 -9.25
CA TYR A 56 2.55 1.56 -8.13
C TYR A 56 3.08 2.98 -8.33
N THR A 57 4.25 3.15 -8.93
CA THR A 57 4.78 4.49 -9.25
C THR A 57 3.94 5.21 -10.32
N ILE A 58 3.47 4.50 -11.35
CA ILE A 58 2.59 5.08 -12.36
C ILE A 58 1.28 5.55 -11.73
N ASN A 59 0.67 4.70 -10.88
CA ASN A 59 -0.57 5.07 -10.19
C ASN A 59 -0.34 6.20 -9.18
N ASP A 60 0.77 6.20 -8.47
CA ASP A 60 1.17 7.25 -7.54
C ASP A 60 1.33 8.61 -8.23
N MET A 61 1.99 8.63 -9.38
CA MET A 61 2.14 9.84 -10.20
C MET A 61 0.78 10.43 -10.57
N LEU A 62 -0.13 9.60 -11.07
CA LEU A 62 -1.49 10.02 -11.42
C LEU A 62 -2.26 10.57 -10.21
N THR A 63 -2.18 9.89 -9.06
CA THR A 63 -2.88 10.34 -7.85
C THR A 63 -2.35 11.66 -7.31
N ARG A 64 -1.04 11.87 -7.36
CA ARG A 64 -0.41 13.15 -6.95
C ARG A 64 -0.84 14.30 -7.87
N GLN A 65 -0.83 14.07 -9.17
CA GLN A 65 -1.30 15.04 -10.14
C GLN A 65 -2.76 15.43 -9.89
N LEU A 66 -3.64 14.47 -9.67
CA LEU A 66 -5.06 14.71 -9.41
C LEU A 66 -5.30 15.43 -8.08
N ARG A 67 -4.55 15.09 -7.02
CA ARG A 67 -4.60 15.83 -5.74
C ARG A 67 -4.19 17.29 -5.92
N MET A 68 -3.14 17.57 -6.70
CA MET A 68 -2.73 18.93 -7.03
C MET A 68 -3.80 19.68 -7.87
N ALA A 69 -4.58 18.94 -8.67
CA ALA A 69 -5.73 19.48 -9.40
C ALA A 69 -7.00 19.64 -8.55
N GLY A 70 -6.93 19.39 -7.23
CA GLY A 70 -8.04 19.59 -6.29
C GLY A 70 -9.02 18.42 -6.15
N TYR A 71 -8.72 17.26 -6.74
CA TYR A 71 -9.56 16.08 -6.56
C TYR A 71 -9.42 15.49 -5.15
N ASN A 72 -10.51 14.88 -4.69
CA ASN A 72 -10.50 14.00 -3.52
C ASN A 72 -10.12 12.57 -3.97
N VAL A 73 -8.87 12.19 -3.75
CA VAL A 73 -8.30 10.97 -4.33
C VAL A 73 -8.13 9.89 -3.26
N LEU A 74 -8.86 8.79 -3.41
CA LEU A 74 -8.63 7.57 -2.64
C LEU A 74 -7.66 6.66 -3.40
N MET A 75 -6.49 6.42 -2.83
CA MET A 75 -5.52 5.41 -3.24
C MET A 75 -5.33 4.40 -2.11
N PRO A 76 -6.15 3.36 -2.03
CA PRO A 76 -6.00 2.30 -1.03
C PRO A 76 -4.90 1.34 -1.44
N MET A 77 -4.49 0.50 -0.50
CA MET A 77 -3.63 -0.66 -0.74
C MET A 77 -4.16 -1.86 0.05
N GLY A 78 -3.76 -3.04 -0.38
CA GLY A 78 -4.12 -4.27 0.29
C GLY A 78 -3.25 -5.43 -0.20
N TRP A 79 -3.62 -6.62 0.25
CA TRP A 79 -2.85 -7.83 0.06
C TRP A 79 -3.77 -8.93 -0.43
N ASP A 80 -3.47 -9.48 -1.60
CA ASP A 80 -4.10 -10.71 -2.08
C ASP A 80 -3.42 -11.89 -1.40
N ALA A 81 -3.89 -12.20 -0.19
CA ALA A 81 -3.18 -13.01 0.80
C ALA A 81 -3.85 -14.37 1.05
N PHE A 82 -4.79 -14.77 0.21
CA PHE A 82 -5.55 -16.01 0.38
C PHE A 82 -5.20 -17.03 -0.70
N GLY A 83 -4.98 -18.30 -0.31
CA GLY A 83 -4.85 -19.42 -1.23
C GLY A 83 -3.49 -20.14 -1.25
N LEU A 84 -3.38 -21.11 -2.15
CA LEU A 84 -2.27 -22.06 -2.27
C LEU A 84 -0.86 -21.47 -2.34
N PRO A 85 -0.59 -20.32 -2.99
CA PRO A 85 0.76 -19.78 -3.04
C PRO A 85 1.35 -19.48 -1.67
N ALA A 86 0.56 -18.91 -0.76
CA ALA A 86 0.99 -18.63 0.61
C ALA A 86 1.17 -19.93 1.43
N GLU A 87 0.24 -20.87 1.28
CA GLU A 87 0.28 -22.17 1.97
C GLU A 87 1.51 -22.99 1.53
N ASN A 88 1.76 -23.09 0.22
CA ASN A 88 2.90 -23.82 -0.31
C ASN A 88 4.23 -23.19 0.12
N ALA A 89 4.34 -21.85 0.13
CA ALA A 89 5.52 -21.17 0.60
C ALA A 89 5.77 -21.42 2.10
N ALA A 90 4.72 -21.38 2.91
CA ALA A 90 4.78 -21.66 4.34
C ALA A 90 5.21 -23.11 4.62
N LEU A 91 4.65 -24.07 3.92
CA LEU A 91 5.04 -25.49 4.01
C LEU A 91 6.52 -25.69 3.68
N LYS A 92 6.99 -25.08 2.58
CA LYS A 92 8.39 -25.17 2.16
C LYS A 92 9.36 -24.57 3.18
N ASN A 93 8.94 -23.56 3.91
CA ASN A 93 9.76 -22.88 4.92
C ASN A 93 9.53 -23.43 6.34
N GLY A 94 8.64 -24.40 6.52
CA GLY A 94 8.37 -25.01 7.83
C GLY A 94 7.72 -24.04 8.84
N VAL A 95 6.95 -23.06 8.36
CA VAL A 95 6.29 -22.06 9.21
C VAL A 95 4.77 -22.06 9.00
N PRO A 96 3.97 -21.66 10.00
CA PRO A 96 2.52 -21.51 9.79
C PRO A 96 2.19 -20.48 8.70
N PRO A 97 1.20 -20.77 7.80
CA PRO A 97 0.83 -19.86 6.71
C PRO A 97 0.51 -18.45 7.16
N ALA A 98 -0.24 -18.29 8.25
CA ALA A 98 -0.58 -16.96 8.78
C ALA A 98 0.68 -16.16 9.17
N LYS A 99 1.61 -16.77 9.87
CA LYS A 99 2.87 -16.13 10.27
C LYS A 99 3.65 -15.67 9.05
N TRP A 100 3.87 -16.58 8.09
CA TRP A 100 4.55 -16.28 6.84
C TRP A 100 3.92 -15.09 6.09
N THR A 101 2.59 -15.11 5.96
CA THR A 101 1.83 -14.10 5.25
C THR A 101 1.95 -12.72 5.90
N TYR A 102 1.72 -12.62 7.21
CA TYR A 102 1.79 -11.33 7.91
C TYR A 102 3.20 -10.76 8.00
N GLU A 103 4.23 -11.60 8.12
CA GLU A 103 5.64 -11.16 8.08
C GLU A 103 5.97 -10.56 6.70
N ASN A 104 5.53 -11.19 5.61
CA ASN A 104 5.72 -10.66 4.26
C ASN A 104 4.91 -9.38 4.01
N ILE A 105 3.68 -9.29 4.49
CA ILE A 105 2.88 -8.05 4.45
C ILE A 105 3.65 -6.91 5.12
N ALA A 106 4.13 -7.11 6.33
CA ALA A 106 4.88 -6.08 7.06
C ALA A 106 6.14 -5.65 6.30
N TYR A 107 6.87 -6.61 5.74
CA TYR A 107 8.08 -6.34 4.98
C TYR A 107 7.80 -5.55 3.69
N MET A 108 6.84 -5.99 2.87
CA MET A 108 6.49 -5.33 1.62
C MET A 108 5.86 -3.95 1.86
N LYS A 109 5.07 -3.79 2.93
CA LYS A 109 4.54 -2.50 3.36
C LYS A 109 5.67 -1.52 3.67
N GLY A 110 6.68 -1.97 4.41
CA GLY A 110 7.87 -1.16 4.67
C GLY A 110 8.59 -0.72 3.39
N GLN A 111 8.68 -1.60 2.38
CA GLN A 111 9.25 -1.25 1.08
C GLN A 111 8.42 -0.17 0.35
N MET A 112 7.08 -0.30 0.34
CA MET A 112 6.19 0.71 -0.27
C MET A 112 6.26 2.06 0.45
N GLN A 113 6.35 2.04 1.78
CA GLN A 113 6.52 3.24 2.58
C GLN A 113 7.86 3.93 2.31
N ALA A 114 8.95 3.14 2.19
CA ALA A 114 10.26 3.67 1.83
C ALA A 114 10.29 4.32 0.43
N MET A 115 9.47 3.83 -0.50
CA MET A 115 9.27 4.46 -1.82
C MET A 115 8.47 5.76 -1.75
N GLY A 116 7.89 6.09 -0.61
CA GLY A 116 7.11 7.32 -0.41
C GLY A 116 5.78 7.35 -1.17
N LEU A 117 5.20 6.19 -1.50
CA LEU A 117 3.93 6.13 -2.24
C LEU A 117 2.78 6.78 -1.46
N ALA A 118 1.96 7.54 -2.18
CA ALA A 118 0.86 8.35 -1.62
C ALA A 118 -0.40 7.50 -1.28
N ILE A 119 -0.19 6.42 -0.54
CA ILE A 119 -1.21 5.44 -0.18
C ILE A 119 -1.93 5.88 1.10
N ASP A 120 -3.25 5.75 1.10
CA ASP A 120 -4.06 5.85 2.32
C ASP A 120 -4.04 4.51 3.08
N TRP A 121 -3.09 4.37 3.99
CA TRP A 121 -2.93 3.17 4.79
C TRP A 121 -4.06 2.92 5.80
N SER A 122 -4.92 3.92 6.06
CA SER A 122 -6.12 3.71 6.88
C SER A 122 -7.17 2.83 6.18
N ARG A 123 -7.03 2.65 4.87
CA ARG A 123 -7.88 1.81 4.02
C ARG A 123 -7.19 0.52 3.59
N GLU A 124 -6.17 0.09 4.33
CA GLU A 124 -5.46 -1.18 4.09
C GLU A 124 -6.39 -2.37 4.32
N VAL A 125 -6.33 -3.36 3.42
CA VAL A 125 -7.10 -4.60 3.52
C VAL A 125 -6.19 -5.81 3.28
N ALA A 126 -6.54 -6.94 3.89
CA ALA A 126 -5.92 -8.23 3.60
C ALA A 126 -7.02 -9.26 3.34
N THR A 127 -6.98 -9.93 2.19
CA THR A 127 -8.05 -10.86 1.79
C THR A 127 -8.17 -12.06 2.73
N CYS A 128 -7.10 -12.37 3.48
CA CYS A 128 -7.08 -13.45 4.48
C CYS A 128 -7.62 -13.03 5.86
N SER A 129 -7.97 -11.76 6.07
CA SER A 129 -8.52 -11.33 7.35
C SER A 129 -10.00 -11.71 7.48
N PRO A 130 -10.49 -12.06 8.70
CA PRO A 130 -11.90 -12.37 8.93
C PRO A 130 -12.85 -11.26 8.51
N GLU A 131 -12.46 -10.00 8.70
CA GLU A 131 -13.25 -8.84 8.30
C GLU A 131 -13.45 -8.76 6.79
N TYR A 132 -12.50 -9.30 6.02
CA TYR A 132 -12.58 -9.33 4.57
C TYR A 132 -13.33 -10.59 4.09
N TYR A 133 -12.90 -11.80 4.46
CA TYR A 133 -13.44 -13.03 3.89
C TYR A 133 -14.86 -13.36 4.35
N LYS A 134 -15.37 -12.78 5.44
CA LYS A 134 -16.78 -12.90 5.81
C LYS A 134 -17.73 -12.50 4.69
N TRP A 135 -17.33 -11.56 3.84
CA TRP A 135 -18.12 -11.13 2.70
C TRP A 135 -18.16 -12.17 1.58
N ASN A 136 -17.07 -12.93 1.40
CA ASN A 136 -17.05 -14.08 0.50
C ASN A 136 -18.04 -15.15 0.97
N GLN A 137 -18.08 -15.41 2.29
CA GLN A 137 -19.02 -16.35 2.89
C GLN A 137 -20.48 -15.87 2.77
N TRP A 138 -20.71 -14.57 2.90
CA TRP A 138 -22.05 -14.00 2.74
C TRP A 138 -22.53 -14.06 1.28
N LEU A 139 -21.64 -13.86 0.32
CA LEU A 139 -21.96 -13.90 -1.10
C LEU A 139 -22.28 -15.33 -1.59
N PHE A 140 -21.57 -16.34 -1.06
CA PHE A 140 -21.74 -17.76 -1.40
C PHE A 140 -23.07 -18.32 -0.86
#